data_b19670c5dca9bc3508fc9df1d14f17f1
#
_entry.id   b19670c5dca9bc3508fc9df1d14f17f1
#
_cell.length_a   1.000
_cell.length_b   1.000
_cell.length_c   1.000
_cell.angle_alpha   90.00
_cell.angle_beta   90.00
_cell.angle_gamma   90.00
#
_symmetry.space_group_name_H-M   'P 1'
#
loop_
_entity.id
_entity.type
_entity.pdbx_description
1 polymer ?
#
loop_
_entity_poly.entity_id
_entity_poly.type
_entity_poly.pdbx_seq_one_letter_code
_entity_poly.pdbx_strand_id
1 'polypeptide(L)'
;MRHHTRVVLWGLLALALAACSLGGDAQGVVGDCATQPPADAIQISIIYAPESEQYMPQVIRDFNCAWANGTNPVTGQPRASGERPIFVTGKQGSSGTVMQGIVNAIIAPNNQNVERPTIFQPSVSHWLALANEQSGRQIFDMADIQPTALAPVVMAIWESRLRAIQETVGYEEIGWEELLGVLNSPNGWCDYGVPNCRRTVYYGHTDPYISSTALSTLIAEFYASARANGFTGRELTLAEVNDPAVQQGVRNIEQLIRHYSSRTTEFREYIAQGPDYLDFVALEENDLIYINQGETDYDPPERLVALYPKEGTFWHEHPFGIVNADWTTQEQRDAARVFAQYVLTPAVQQLIMSEGFRPANPDVEIGFPFVEENGVRPEGPTTVLDVPDADVIIAIQQSWAFVKKQADIMLLIDVSGSMQEEDKIGQAIQAAEAFVNEIEPSNRLGLAVFSDSVRVLVPLGNYETVQDDVLNHIRNLRAEGGTELYAAVRQTVDALNKLEDENRIRAVVLLSDGADTGDEGVTLNDAITAITASGDELNPVIVVPVAYGSNADVNTLNSLARASATRVQSGDPQNILNVLQIISSYF
;
A
#
# COMPACT_ATOMS: atom_id res chain seq x y z
N MET A 1 -38.16 -4.54 -10.42
CA MET A 1 -39.20 -3.54 -10.77
C MET A 1 -39.74 -2.88 -9.51
N ARG A 2 -39.27 -1.71 -9.18
CA ARG A 2 -39.96 -0.59 -8.52
C ARG A 2 -38.96 0.53 -8.31
N HIS A 3 -38.96 1.49 -9.24
CA HIS A 3 -38.30 2.79 -9.11
C HIS A 3 -39.00 3.61 -8.03
N HIS A 4 -38.25 4.22 -7.12
CA HIS A 4 -38.74 5.36 -6.34
C HIS A 4 -37.90 6.60 -6.71
N THR A 5 -38.52 7.38 -7.58
CA THR A 5 -38.11 8.75 -7.93
C THR A 5 -38.49 9.66 -6.76
N ARG A 6 -37.52 10.30 -6.12
CA ARG A 6 -37.79 11.41 -5.19
C ARG A 6 -37.64 12.74 -5.92
N VAL A 7 -38.78 13.39 -6.14
CA VAL A 7 -38.88 14.77 -6.61
C VAL A 7 -38.67 15.69 -5.41
N VAL A 8 -37.67 16.56 -5.45
CA VAL A 8 -37.46 17.64 -4.50
C VAL A 8 -38.11 18.90 -5.05
N LEU A 9 -39.14 19.39 -4.37
CA LEU A 9 -39.85 20.62 -4.67
C LEU A 9 -39.07 21.81 -4.09
N TRP A 10 -38.63 22.72 -4.93
CA TRP A 10 -38.09 24.01 -4.51
C TRP A 10 -39.22 25.01 -4.38
N GLY A 11 -39.47 25.46 -3.13
CA GLY A 11 -40.34 26.58 -2.84
C GLY A 11 -39.54 27.87 -2.70
N LEU A 12 -39.74 28.79 -3.63
CA LEU A 12 -39.28 30.18 -3.58
C LEU A 12 -40.08 30.94 -2.48
N LEU A 13 -39.38 31.51 -1.52
CA LEU A 13 -39.94 32.60 -0.69
C LEU A 13 -38.94 33.76 -0.72
N ALA A 14 -39.29 34.78 -1.48
CA ALA A 14 -38.60 36.07 -1.50
C ALA A 14 -39.17 36.93 -0.36
N LEU A 15 -38.32 37.39 0.54
CA LEU A 15 -38.62 38.54 1.44
C LEU A 15 -37.44 39.50 1.37
N ALA A 16 -37.69 40.64 0.75
CA ALA A 16 -36.83 41.79 0.75
C ALA A 16 -36.89 42.51 2.11
N LEU A 17 -35.74 42.75 2.73
CA LEU A 17 -35.55 43.81 3.72
C LEU A 17 -34.24 44.51 3.46
N ALA A 18 -34.34 45.75 3.00
CA ALA A 18 -33.24 46.69 2.87
C ALA A 18 -32.93 47.29 4.24
N ALA A 19 -31.65 47.25 4.62
CA ALA A 19 -31.08 48.20 5.60
C ALA A 19 -29.57 48.38 5.38
N CYS A 20 -29.26 49.50 4.91
CA CYS A 20 -28.06 50.36 5.07
C CYS A 20 -26.68 49.75 5.27
N SER A 21 -25.89 49.98 4.26
CA SER A 21 -24.44 49.97 4.16
C SER A 21 -23.72 50.74 5.27
N LEU A 22 -22.58 50.17 5.71
CA LEU A 22 -21.31 50.88 5.96
C LEU A 22 -20.26 49.85 6.31
N GLY A 23 -19.26 49.73 5.46
CA GLY A 23 -18.00 49.04 5.85
C GLY A 23 -17.49 48.06 4.80
N GLY A 24 -16.65 48.53 3.90
CA GLY A 24 -15.49 47.87 3.33
C GLY A 24 -15.72 46.51 2.66
N ASP A 25 -15.91 46.50 1.35
CA ASP A 25 -15.66 45.36 0.48
C ASP A 25 -14.21 44.92 0.59
N ALA A 26 -13.97 43.83 1.33
CA ALA A 26 -12.81 43.00 1.16
C ALA A 26 -13.28 41.62 0.64
N GLN A 27 -13.91 41.62 -0.53
CA GLN A 27 -13.86 40.45 -1.40
C GLN A 27 -12.47 40.43 -2.05
N GLY A 28 -11.47 40.07 -1.24
CA GLY A 28 -10.19 39.59 -1.76
C GLY A 28 -10.54 38.36 -2.59
N VAL A 29 -10.26 38.44 -3.88
CA VAL A 29 -10.06 37.28 -4.72
C VAL A 29 -9.17 36.35 -3.90
N VAL A 30 -9.67 35.19 -3.47
CA VAL A 30 -8.86 34.11 -2.91
C VAL A 30 -8.02 33.65 -4.09
N GLY A 31 -6.95 34.41 -4.37
CA GLY A 31 -5.91 34.03 -5.29
C GLY A 31 -5.34 32.72 -4.76
N ASP A 32 -4.91 31.88 -5.66
CA ASP A 32 -4.37 30.56 -5.40
C ASP A 32 -3.05 30.66 -4.60
N CYS A 33 -3.17 31.08 -3.32
CA CYS A 33 -2.07 31.35 -2.38
C CYS A 33 -1.23 30.10 -2.09
N ALA A 34 -1.71 28.93 -2.49
CA ALA A 34 -1.06 27.65 -2.24
C ALA A 34 -0.11 27.21 -3.35
N THR A 35 -0.20 27.79 -4.57
CA THR A 35 0.51 27.27 -5.74
C THR A 35 1.73 28.08 -6.17
N GLN A 36 1.90 29.31 -5.68
CA GLN A 36 3.01 30.19 -6.04
C GLN A 36 3.76 30.69 -4.80
N PRO A 37 5.07 30.39 -4.69
CA PRO A 37 5.85 30.90 -3.58
C PRO A 37 5.99 32.45 -3.67
N PRO A 38 5.87 33.16 -2.53
CA PRO A 38 6.32 34.56 -2.46
C PRO A 38 7.77 34.71 -2.92
N ALA A 39 8.11 35.84 -3.53
CA ALA A 39 9.43 36.05 -4.13
C ALA A 39 10.61 35.90 -3.14
N ASP A 40 10.38 36.17 -1.85
CA ASP A 40 11.35 36.09 -0.76
C ASP A 40 11.18 34.84 0.11
N ALA A 41 10.34 33.88 -0.29
CA ALA A 41 10.05 32.68 0.50
C ALA A 41 11.25 31.74 0.63
N ILE A 42 11.40 31.17 1.83
CA ILE A 42 12.24 29.99 2.05
C ILE A 42 11.44 28.78 1.55
N GLN A 43 11.93 28.16 0.49
CA GLN A 43 11.26 27.00 -0.10
C GLN A 43 11.79 25.72 0.50
N ILE A 44 10.89 24.87 0.98
CA ILE A 44 11.17 23.52 1.49
C ILE A 44 10.26 22.51 0.82
N SER A 45 10.69 21.26 0.80
CA SER A 45 9.90 20.15 0.24
C SER A 45 9.75 19.02 1.23
N ILE A 46 8.58 18.37 1.21
CA ILE A 46 8.30 17.19 2.01
C ILE A 46 7.88 16.04 1.11
N ILE A 47 8.40 14.84 1.39
CA ILE A 47 7.83 13.60 0.90
C ILE A 47 7.26 12.86 2.10
N TYR A 48 5.95 12.59 2.07
CA TYR A 48 5.19 11.99 3.16
C TYR A 48 4.63 10.62 2.77
N ALA A 49 4.39 9.77 3.77
CA ALA A 49 3.83 8.44 3.60
C ALA A 49 2.45 8.49 2.92
N PRO A 50 2.07 7.46 2.15
CA PRO A 50 0.79 7.44 1.41
C PRO A 50 -0.44 7.66 2.29
N GLU A 51 -0.43 7.17 3.52
CA GLU A 51 -1.52 7.31 4.49
C GLU A 51 -1.75 8.78 4.87
N SER A 52 -0.69 9.60 4.91
CA SER A 52 -0.76 11.04 5.20
C SER A 52 -1.39 11.87 4.07
N GLU A 53 -1.65 11.29 2.88
CA GLU A 53 -2.34 11.97 1.77
C GLU A 53 -3.73 12.48 2.18
N GLN A 54 -4.36 11.87 3.18
CA GLN A 54 -5.67 12.26 3.66
C GLN A 54 -5.68 13.68 4.25
N TYR A 55 -4.60 14.13 4.90
CA TYR A 55 -4.55 15.44 5.56
C TYR A 55 -3.44 16.36 5.07
N MET A 56 -2.29 15.84 4.65
CA MET A 56 -1.09 16.64 4.38
C MET A 56 -1.28 17.67 3.25
N PRO A 57 -1.98 17.39 2.15
CA PRO A 57 -2.24 18.41 1.12
C PRO A 57 -2.99 19.63 1.65
N GLN A 58 -3.96 19.43 2.55
CA GLN A 58 -4.68 20.55 3.18
C GLN A 58 -3.79 21.31 4.15
N VAL A 59 -3.04 20.61 4.99
CA VAL A 59 -2.08 21.21 5.94
C VAL A 59 -1.07 22.10 5.20
N ILE A 60 -0.51 21.62 4.08
CA ILE A 60 0.43 22.41 3.27
C ILE A 60 -0.26 23.64 2.67
N ARG A 61 -1.46 23.50 2.12
CA ARG A 61 -2.21 24.65 1.58
C ARG A 61 -2.44 25.73 2.64
N ASP A 62 -2.94 25.33 3.79
CA ASP A 62 -3.29 26.27 4.87
C ASP A 62 -2.06 26.97 5.43
N PHE A 63 -0.92 26.25 5.57
CA PHE A 63 0.36 26.82 5.94
C PHE A 63 0.85 27.87 4.94
N ASN A 64 0.85 27.51 3.65
CA ASN A 64 1.30 28.42 2.59
C ASN A 64 0.41 29.66 2.49
N CYS A 65 -0.91 29.48 2.63
CA CYS A 65 -1.86 30.59 2.60
C CYS A 65 -1.71 31.52 3.81
N ALA A 66 -1.44 31.02 4.99
CA ALA A 66 -1.19 31.86 6.16
C ALA A 66 0.02 32.75 5.93
N TRP A 67 1.14 32.24 5.44
CA TRP A 67 2.32 33.01 5.10
C TRP A 67 2.08 34.02 3.98
N ALA A 68 1.37 33.64 2.93
CA ALA A 68 1.02 34.54 1.82
C ALA A 68 0.16 35.70 2.28
N ASN A 69 -0.73 35.47 3.26
CA ASN A 69 -1.59 36.49 3.87
C ASN A 69 -0.87 37.33 4.97
N GLY A 70 0.43 37.11 5.16
CA GLY A 70 1.22 37.87 6.14
C GLY A 70 1.00 37.46 7.59
N THR A 71 0.55 36.23 7.82
CA THR A 71 0.33 35.66 9.15
C THR A 71 1.33 34.51 9.39
N ASN A 72 1.93 34.48 10.58
CA ASN A 72 2.73 33.33 11.01
C ASN A 72 1.76 32.20 11.42
N PRO A 73 1.77 31.04 10.73
CA PRO A 73 0.79 30.00 10.93
C PRO A 73 0.87 29.31 12.30
N VAL A 74 2.04 29.31 12.94
CA VAL A 74 2.24 28.69 14.27
C VAL A 74 1.61 29.55 15.37
N THR A 75 1.79 30.88 15.28
CA THR A 75 1.36 31.80 16.33
C THR A 75 0.00 32.45 16.05
N GLY A 76 -0.47 32.40 14.80
CA GLY A 76 -1.64 33.13 14.34
C GLY A 76 -1.49 34.64 14.33
N GLN A 77 -0.29 35.18 14.61
CA GLN A 77 -0.01 36.62 14.67
C GLN A 77 0.48 37.16 13.32
N PRO A 78 0.36 38.46 13.05
CA PRO A 78 0.97 39.07 11.90
C PRO A 78 2.47 38.74 11.81
N ARG A 79 2.95 38.44 10.61
CA ARG A 79 4.36 38.20 10.33
C ARG A 79 5.25 39.34 10.83
N ALA A 80 6.31 39.02 11.55
CA ALA A 80 7.23 40.01 12.07
C ALA A 80 7.98 40.75 10.94
N SER A 81 8.38 42.01 11.19
CA SER A 81 9.14 42.75 10.20
C SER A 81 10.50 42.10 9.94
N GLY A 82 10.77 41.77 8.67
CA GLY A 82 12.01 41.11 8.26
C GLY A 82 11.96 39.55 8.34
N GLU A 83 10.91 38.97 8.90
CA GLU A 83 10.67 37.52 8.86
C GLU A 83 10.31 37.09 7.44
N ARG A 84 11.02 36.08 6.90
CA ARG A 84 10.76 35.56 5.58
C ARG A 84 9.62 34.54 5.61
N PRO A 85 8.69 34.56 4.64
CA PRO A 85 7.67 33.53 4.55
C PRO A 85 8.30 32.18 4.21
N ILE A 86 7.65 31.10 4.62
CA ILE A 86 8.03 29.73 4.26
C ILE A 86 7.01 29.20 3.27
N PHE A 87 7.49 28.51 2.25
CA PHE A 87 6.64 27.85 1.27
C PHE A 87 7.00 26.38 1.18
N VAL A 88 6.00 25.53 1.40
CA VAL A 88 6.13 24.06 1.40
C VAL A 88 5.56 23.47 0.12
N THR A 89 6.34 22.63 -0.54
CA THR A 89 5.83 21.72 -1.58
C THR A 89 5.84 20.30 -1.05
N GLY A 90 4.80 19.51 -1.37
CA GLY A 90 4.70 18.14 -0.85
C GLY A 90 4.19 17.15 -1.89
N LYS A 91 4.58 15.90 -1.72
CA LYS A 91 4.03 14.77 -2.45
C LYS A 91 4.11 13.49 -1.61
N GLN A 92 3.26 12.53 -1.90
CA GLN A 92 3.34 11.21 -1.30
C GLN A 92 4.46 10.36 -1.90
N GLY A 93 4.94 9.40 -1.12
CA GLY A 93 5.89 8.38 -1.56
C GLY A 93 5.97 7.23 -0.55
N SER A 94 6.06 5.99 -1.03
CA SER A 94 6.20 4.82 -0.17
C SER A 94 7.48 4.91 0.67
N SER A 95 7.37 4.70 1.97
CA SER A 95 8.40 5.02 2.95
C SER A 95 9.76 4.38 2.62
N GLY A 96 9.77 3.08 2.31
CA GLY A 96 11.00 2.38 1.95
C GLY A 96 11.62 2.88 0.64
N THR A 97 10.82 3.15 -0.39
CA THR A 97 11.29 3.68 -1.67
C THR A 97 11.93 5.07 -1.50
N VAL A 98 11.30 5.94 -0.72
CA VAL A 98 11.83 7.29 -0.43
C VAL A 98 13.12 7.20 0.38
N MET A 99 13.15 6.35 1.41
CA MET A 99 14.35 6.10 2.20
C MET A 99 15.51 5.67 1.30
N GLN A 100 15.30 4.68 0.44
CA GLN A 100 16.34 4.20 -0.48
C GLN A 100 16.79 5.30 -1.46
N GLY A 101 15.85 6.14 -1.93
CA GLY A 101 16.15 7.30 -2.77
C GLY A 101 17.08 8.30 -2.07
N ILE A 102 16.82 8.59 -0.79
CA ILE A 102 17.66 9.47 0.04
C ILE A 102 19.05 8.87 0.26
N VAL A 103 19.12 7.58 0.60
CA VAL A 103 20.40 6.85 0.75
C VAL A 103 21.19 6.91 -0.55
N ASN A 104 20.55 6.65 -1.69
CA ASN A 104 21.18 6.72 -3.01
C ASN A 104 21.68 8.14 -3.35
N ALA A 105 20.94 9.20 -2.93
CA ALA A 105 21.39 10.58 -3.11
C ALA A 105 22.66 10.92 -2.31
N ILE A 106 22.86 10.26 -1.17
CA ILE A 106 24.08 10.40 -0.35
C ILE A 106 25.26 9.61 -0.96
N ILE A 107 25.01 8.35 -1.33
CA ILE A 107 26.09 7.44 -1.81
C ILE A 107 26.52 7.83 -3.22
N ALA A 108 25.58 8.23 -4.08
CA ALA A 108 25.81 8.61 -5.47
C ALA A 108 25.32 10.05 -5.75
N PRO A 109 26.00 11.10 -5.25
CA PRO A 109 25.52 12.48 -5.29
C PRO A 109 25.35 13.05 -6.71
N ASN A 110 26.00 12.44 -7.72
CA ASN A 110 25.89 12.85 -9.13
C ASN A 110 24.63 12.26 -9.81
N ASN A 111 23.90 11.35 -9.18
CA ASN A 111 22.66 10.81 -9.74
C ASN A 111 21.57 11.90 -9.70
N GLN A 112 21.10 12.30 -10.89
CA GLN A 112 20.07 13.34 -11.04
C GLN A 112 18.65 12.77 -10.86
N ASN A 113 18.48 11.44 -10.89
CA ASN A 113 17.19 10.77 -10.89
C ASN A 113 16.72 10.36 -9.48
N VAL A 114 17.32 10.92 -8.43
CA VAL A 114 16.96 10.65 -7.04
C VAL A 114 16.35 11.88 -6.37
N GLU A 115 15.43 11.62 -5.47
CA GLU A 115 14.74 12.66 -4.72
C GLU A 115 15.64 13.25 -3.63
N ARG A 116 15.51 14.56 -3.43
CA ARG A 116 16.27 15.32 -2.43
C ARG A 116 15.34 16.20 -1.61
N PRO A 117 14.45 15.62 -0.78
CA PRO A 117 13.53 16.41 0.03
C PRO A 117 14.26 17.16 1.15
N THR A 118 13.60 18.20 1.69
CA THR A 118 14.00 18.84 2.94
C THR A 118 13.51 18.05 4.15
N ILE A 119 12.29 17.49 4.04
CA ILE A 119 11.64 16.68 5.06
C ILE A 119 11.26 15.34 4.46
N PHE A 120 11.55 14.27 5.17
CA PHE A 120 10.98 12.94 4.92
C PHE A 120 10.09 12.56 6.09
N GLN A 121 8.81 12.30 5.80
CA GLN A 121 7.83 11.81 6.76
C GLN A 121 7.40 10.40 6.39
N PRO A 122 8.11 9.35 6.82
CA PRO A 122 7.62 7.98 6.72
C PRO A 122 6.50 7.75 7.73
N SER A 123 5.77 6.62 7.66
CA SER A 123 4.81 6.28 8.71
C SER A 123 5.50 5.92 10.03
N VAL A 124 6.73 5.40 9.97
CA VAL A 124 7.48 4.96 11.17
C VAL A 124 8.94 5.38 11.13
N SER A 125 9.51 5.70 12.30
CA SER A 125 10.91 6.18 12.42
C SER A 125 11.97 5.13 12.07
N HIS A 126 11.63 3.86 11.99
CA HIS A 126 12.53 2.79 11.55
C HIS A 126 13.26 3.15 10.25
N TRP A 127 12.55 3.76 9.28
CA TRP A 127 13.14 4.18 8.01
C TRP A 127 14.20 5.26 8.13
N LEU A 128 14.06 6.14 9.13
CA LEU A 128 15.06 7.19 9.40
C LEU A 128 16.34 6.56 9.99
N ALA A 129 16.18 5.61 10.91
CA ALA A 129 17.29 4.85 11.47
C ALA A 129 18.01 4.01 10.40
N LEU A 130 17.25 3.31 9.56
CA LEU A 130 17.77 2.54 8.43
C LEU A 130 18.53 3.41 7.43
N ALA A 131 18.03 4.62 7.12
CA ALA A 131 18.73 5.56 6.24
C ALA A 131 20.09 5.99 6.80
N ASN A 132 20.16 6.26 8.11
CA ASN A 132 21.43 6.57 8.78
C ASN A 132 22.41 5.40 8.69
N GLU A 133 21.96 4.19 9.02
CA GLU A 133 22.79 2.98 9.00
C GLU A 133 23.29 2.65 7.60
N GLN A 134 22.39 2.57 6.61
CA GLN A 134 22.75 2.19 5.24
C GLN A 134 23.61 3.24 4.52
N SER A 135 23.45 4.52 4.84
CA SER A 135 24.30 5.58 4.26
C SER A 135 25.65 5.74 4.96
N GLY A 136 25.81 5.17 6.16
CA GLY A 136 26.96 5.39 7.03
C GLY A 136 27.10 6.84 7.49
N ARG A 137 26.01 7.63 7.47
CA ARG A 137 25.96 9.04 7.85
C ARG A 137 24.73 9.34 8.71
N GLN A 138 24.88 10.26 9.66
CA GLN A 138 23.73 10.79 10.40
C GLN A 138 22.97 11.82 9.54
N ILE A 139 22.12 11.31 8.64
CA ILE A 139 21.23 12.13 7.79
C ILE A 139 20.09 12.70 8.64
N PHE A 140 19.58 11.91 9.57
CA PHE A 140 18.51 12.27 10.49
C PHE A 140 19.04 12.27 11.92
N ASP A 141 18.75 13.33 12.65
CA ASP A 141 19.01 13.38 14.09
C ASP A 141 17.85 12.70 14.81
N MET A 142 18.08 11.44 15.24
CA MET A 142 17.04 10.65 15.89
C MET A 142 16.54 11.25 17.21
N ALA A 143 17.32 12.15 17.83
CA ALA A 143 16.92 12.85 19.05
C ALA A 143 16.01 14.07 18.79
N ASP A 144 16.00 14.60 17.56
CA ASP A 144 15.19 15.77 17.14
C ASP A 144 13.90 15.35 16.39
N ILE A 145 13.63 14.06 16.31
CA ILE A 145 12.44 13.55 15.62
C ILE A 145 11.18 13.84 16.43
N GLN A 146 10.21 14.48 15.76
CA GLN A 146 8.92 14.80 16.34
C GLN A 146 7.83 13.92 15.71
N PRO A 147 7.09 13.11 16.49
CA PRO A 147 5.84 12.50 16.05
C PRO A 147 4.86 13.60 15.59
N THR A 148 4.16 13.39 14.48
CA THR A 148 3.19 14.36 13.95
C THR A 148 1.77 13.83 13.85
N ALA A 149 1.59 12.52 13.77
CA ALA A 149 0.32 11.82 13.83
C ALA A 149 0.59 10.41 14.36
N LEU A 150 -0.36 9.79 15.03
CA LEU A 150 -0.18 8.48 15.61
C LEU A 150 -1.23 7.50 15.06
N ALA A 151 -0.78 6.32 14.62
CA ALA A 151 -1.66 5.23 14.24
C ALA A 151 -1.01 3.89 14.65
N PRO A 152 -1.63 3.07 15.50
CA PRO A 152 -1.08 1.74 15.75
C PRO A 152 -1.32 0.84 14.55
N VAL A 153 -0.41 -0.10 14.31
CA VAL A 153 -0.65 -1.22 13.41
C VAL A 153 -1.64 -2.16 14.08
N VAL A 154 -2.67 -2.55 13.35
CA VAL A 154 -3.73 -3.45 13.82
C VAL A 154 -3.90 -4.61 12.86
N MET A 155 -4.37 -5.75 13.34
CA MET A 155 -4.99 -6.74 12.48
C MET A 155 -6.44 -6.32 12.28
N ALA A 156 -6.74 -5.74 11.11
CA ALA A 156 -8.10 -5.46 10.71
C ALA A 156 -8.78 -6.79 10.38
N ILE A 157 -9.71 -7.22 11.24
CA ILE A 157 -10.38 -8.51 11.16
C ILE A 157 -11.90 -8.31 11.14
N TRP A 158 -12.62 -9.16 10.41
CA TRP A 158 -14.08 -9.15 10.43
C TRP A 158 -14.61 -9.46 11.82
N GLU A 159 -15.60 -8.71 12.27
CA GLU A 159 -16.20 -8.90 13.62
C GLU A 159 -16.68 -10.33 13.84
N SER A 160 -17.28 -10.95 12.82
CA SER A 160 -17.71 -12.36 12.86
C SER A 160 -16.54 -13.33 13.07
N ARG A 161 -15.38 -13.05 12.47
CA ARG A 161 -14.17 -13.86 12.59
C ARG A 161 -13.52 -13.73 13.96
N LEU A 162 -13.38 -12.50 14.47
CA LEU A 162 -12.86 -12.27 15.81
C LEU A 162 -13.73 -12.97 16.86
N ARG A 163 -15.05 -12.83 16.74
CA ARG A 163 -16.01 -13.48 17.66
C ARG A 163 -15.89 -15.00 17.64
N ALA A 164 -15.73 -15.60 16.45
CA ALA A 164 -15.54 -17.05 16.31
C ALA A 164 -14.24 -17.52 17.01
N ILE A 165 -13.15 -16.76 16.93
CA ILE A 165 -11.92 -17.05 17.68
C ILE A 165 -12.20 -17.00 19.18
N GLN A 166 -12.76 -15.89 19.68
CA GLN A 166 -13.04 -15.66 21.09
C GLN A 166 -13.95 -16.74 21.69
N GLU A 167 -15.00 -17.15 21.00
CA GLU A 167 -15.90 -18.21 21.42
C GLU A 167 -15.18 -19.57 21.49
N THR A 168 -14.29 -19.86 20.55
CA THR A 168 -13.53 -21.14 20.51
C THR A 168 -12.50 -21.22 21.62
N VAL A 169 -11.75 -20.13 21.89
CA VAL A 169 -10.70 -20.13 22.92
C VAL A 169 -11.25 -19.83 24.32
N GLY A 170 -12.40 -19.17 24.43
CA GLY A 170 -13.10 -18.89 25.66
C GLY A 170 -12.59 -17.64 26.42
N TYR A 171 -11.86 -16.74 25.75
CA TYR A 171 -11.42 -15.45 26.28
C TYR A 171 -11.38 -14.37 25.20
N GLU A 172 -11.34 -13.10 25.63
CA GLU A 172 -11.49 -11.94 24.74
C GLU A 172 -10.14 -11.41 24.18
N GLU A 173 -9.04 -11.55 24.94
CA GLU A 173 -7.73 -11.05 24.52
C GLU A 173 -7.08 -12.00 23.52
N ILE A 174 -7.12 -11.64 22.26
CA ILE A 174 -6.58 -12.40 21.14
C ILE A 174 -5.22 -11.80 20.74
N GLY A 175 -4.32 -12.66 20.31
CA GLY A 175 -3.01 -12.29 19.80
C GLY A 175 -2.55 -13.18 18.66
N TRP A 176 -1.26 -13.14 18.40
CA TRP A 176 -0.65 -13.94 17.34
C TRP A 176 -0.81 -15.44 17.55
N GLU A 177 -0.80 -15.93 18.80
CA GLU A 177 -0.98 -17.36 19.09
C GLU A 177 -2.33 -17.87 18.56
N GLU A 178 -3.42 -17.15 18.84
CA GLU A 178 -4.77 -17.51 18.40
C GLU A 178 -4.94 -17.35 16.89
N LEU A 179 -4.40 -16.27 16.30
CA LEU A 179 -4.38 -16.08 14.85
C LEU A 179 -3.65 -17.23 14.16
N LEU A 180 -2.47 -17.61 14.64
CA LEU A 180 -1.71 -18.76 14.16
C LEU A 180 -2.48 -20.08 14.34
N GLY A 181 -3.26 -20.20 15.43
CA GLY A 181 -4.14 -21.33 15.65
C GLY A 181 -5.18 -21.49 14.52
N VAL A 182 -5.82 -20.40 14.12
CA VAL A 182 -6.77 -20.41 12.97
C VAL A 182 -6.04 -20.74 11.66
N LEU A 183 -4.92 -20.07 11.43
CA LEU A 183 -4.12 -20.24 10.21
C LEU A 183 -3.62 -21.68 10.02
N ASN A 184 -3.24 -22.35 11.10
CA ASN A 184 -2.74 -23.74 11.09
C ASN A 184 -3.85 -24.79 11.25
N SER A 185 -5.13 -24.37 11.37
CA SER A 185 -6.24 -25.32 11.53
C SER A 185 -6.49 -26.10 10.24
N PRO A 186 -6.59 -27.45 10.30
CA PRO A 186 -6.79 -28.28 9.11
C PRO A 186 -8.06 -27.98 8.29
N ASN A 187 -9.07 -27.42 8.95
CA ASN A 187 -10.32 -27.02 8.31
C ASN A 187 -10.55 -25.49 8.38
N GLY A 188 -9.52 -24.71 8.73
CA GLY A 188 -9.60 -23.25 8.83
C GLY A 188 -10.76 -22.78 9.71
N TRP A 189 -11.55 -21.87 9.20
CA TRP A 189 -12.71 -21.30 9.92
C TRP A 189 -13.79 -22.31 10.28
N CYS A 190 -13.82 -23.49 9.65
CA CYS A 190 -14.80 -24.54 9.99
C CYS A 190 -14.58 -25.11 11.38
N ASP A 191 -13.33 -25.19 11.84
CA ASP A 191 -12.99 -25.63 13.20
C ASP A 191 -13.38 -24.59 14.26
N TYR A 192 -13.63 -23.34 13.85
CA TYR A 192 -14.06 -22.23 14.68
C TYR A 192 -15.58 -21.96 14.59
N GLY A 193 -16.34 -22.86 13.98
CA GLY A 193 -17.82 -22.80 13.94
C GLY A 193 -18.40 -21.73 13.03
N VAL A 194 -17.62 -21.11 12.15
CA VAL A 194 -18.11 -20.13 11.20
C VAL A 194 -19.08 -20.77 10.22
N PRO A 195 -20.31 -20.25 10.05
CA PRO A 195 -21.27 -20.79 9.09
C PRO A 195 -20.79 -20.66 7.64
N ASN A 196 -21.06 -21.67 6.81
CA ASN A 196 -20.65 -21.71 5.40
C ASN A 196 -19.14 -21.45 5.21
N CYS A 197 -18.37 -21.93 6.16
CA CYS A 197 -16.93 -21.68 6.24
C CYS A 197 -16.16 -22.23 5.03
N ARG A 198 -15.07 -21.56 4.71
CA ARG A 198 -14.00 -22.10 3.86
C ARG A 198 -12.92 -22.74 4.73
N ARG A 199 -12.21 -23.72 4.18
CA ARG A 199 -11.05 -24.34 4.84
C ARG A 199 -9.83 -23.42 4.82
N THR A 200 -9.78 -22.50 3.87
CA THR A 200 -8.68 -21.57 3.70
C THR A 200 -8.90 -20.33 4.55
N VAL A 201 -7.85 -19.87 5.17
CA VAL A 201 -7.79 -18.57 5.87
C VAL A 201 -6.91 -17.67 5.03
N TYR A 202 -7.39 -16.47 4.71
CA TYR A 202 -6.66 -15.52 3.89
C TYR A 202 -6.22 -14.33 4.73
N TYR A 203 -4.92 -14.17 4.76
CA TYR A 203 -4.22 -13.04 5.39
C TYR A 203 -3.48 -12.23 4.32
N GLY A 204 -3.21 -10.96 4.58
CA GLY A 204 -2.48 -10.11 3.65
C GLY A 204 -1.64 -9.04 4.34
N HIS A 205 -0.49 -8.79 3.78
CA HIS A 205 0.30 -7.59 4.02
C HIS A 205 1.14 -7.24 2.78
N THR A 206 1.85 -6.12 2.84
CA THR A 206 2.64 -5.58 1.75
C THR A 206 4.12 -5.99 1.82
N ASP A 207 4.95 -5.45 0.93
CA ASP A 207 6.39 -5.70 0.91
C ASP A 207 7.11 -4.90 2.01
N PRO A 208 7.89 -5.54 2.89
CA PRO A 208 8.60 -4.89 4.00
C PRO A 208 9.80 -4.01 3.57
N TYR A 209 10.19 -4.03 2.31
CA TYR A 209 11.14 -3.07 1.76
C TYR A 209 10.49 -1.76 1.30
N ILE A 210 9.16 -1.74 1.15
CA ILE A 210 8.41 -0.62 0.58
C ILE A 210 7.50 0.02 1.64
N SER A 211 6.75 -0.81 2.39
CA SER A 211 5.69 -0.39 3.29
C SER A 211 6.12 -0.42 4.76
N SER A 212 5.77 0.62 5.50
CA SER A 212 5.97 0.69 6.96
C SER A 212 5.16 -0.36 7.70
N THR A 213 3.90 -0.56 7.32
CA THR A 213 3.02 -1.54 7.94
C THR A 213 3.56 -2.96 7.74
N ALA A 214 4.03 -3.28 6.52
CA ALA A 214 4.63 -4.57 6.25
C ALA A 214 5.93 -4.79 7.04
N LEU A 215 6.78 -3.77 7.14
CA LEU A 215 8.00 -3.87 7.93
C LEU A 215 7.68 -4.13 9.40
N SER A 216 6.76 -3.35 9.98
CA SER A 216 6.32 -3.53 11.37
C SER A 216 5.65 -4.89 11.59
N THR A 217 4.86 -5.37 10.61
CA THR A 217 4.21 -6.68 10.66
C THR A 217 5.22 -7.80 10.62
N LEU A 218 6.18 -7.77 9.70
CA LEU A 218 7.24 -8.78 9.63
C LEU A 218 8.06 -8.83 10.92
N ILE A 219 8.41 -7.68 11.51
CA ILE A 219 9.08 -7.63 12.82
C ILE A 219 8.20 -8.29 13.90
N ALA A 220 6.89 -8.01 13.91
CA ALA A 220 5.96 -8.61 14.87
C ALA A 220 5.83 -10.14 14.69
N GLU A 221 5.87 -10.64 13.46
CA GLU A 221 5.91 -12.08 13.15
C GLU A 221 7.19 -12.75 13.66
N PHE A 222 8.34 -12.08 13.52
CA PHE A 222 9.58 -12.55 14.15
C PHE A 222 9.47 -12.59 15.67
N TYR A 223 8.86 -11.58 16.32
CA TYR A 223 8.56 -11.61 17.76
C TYR A 223 7.65 -12.78 18.12
N ALA A 224 6.56 -12.97 17.39
CA ALA A 224 5.62 -14.05 17.62
C ALA A 224 6.29 -15.42 17.50
N SER A 225 7.05 -15.63 16.41
CA SER A 225 7.78 -16.87 16.19
C SER A 225 8.89 -17.11 17.23
N ALA A 226 9.66 -16.08 17.57
CA ALA A 226 10.70 -16.19 18.60
C ALA A 226 10.10 -16.56 19.97
N ARG A 227 8.99 -15.93 20.37
CA ARG A 227 8.28 -16.26 21.62
C ARG A 227 7.74 -17.68 21.63
N ALA A 228 7.18 -18.15 20.52
CA ALA A 228 6.76 -19.54 20.36
C ALA A 228 7.93 -20.54 20.50
N ASN A 229 9.16 -20.09 20.21
CA ASN A 229 10.40 -20.85 20.37
C ASN A 229 11.13 -20.56 21.69
N GLY A 230 10.45 -19.94 22.67
CA GLY A 230 10.97 -19.74 24.02
C GLY A 230 11.71 -18.43 24.28
N PHE A 231 11.67 -17.47 23.36
CA PHE A 231 12.22 -16.13 23.59
C PHE A 231 11.41 -15.38 24.66
N THR A 232 12.10 -14.86 25.67
CA THR A 232 11.51 -14.09 26.78
C THR A 232 12.08 -12.67 26.89
N GLY A 233 12.98 -12.30 25.96
CA GLY A 233 13.55 -10.96 25.92
C GLY A 233 12.53 -9.90 25.51
N ARG A 234 12.92 -8.64 25.69
CA ARG A 234 12.09 -7.49 25.28
C ARG A 234 12.32 -7.12 23.81
N GLU A 235 13.55 -7.22 23.37
CA GLU A 235 13.99 -6.76 22.05
C GLU A 235 14.65 -7.93 21.30
N LEU A 236 14.29 -8.11 20.03
CA LEU A 236 14.91 -9.10 19.14
C LEU A 236 16.36 -8.76 18.88
N THR A 237 17.19 -9.80 18.78
CA THR A 237 18.60 -9.68 18.40
C THR A 237 18.88 -10.49 17.12
N LEU A 238 20.07 -10.34 16.57
CA LEU A 238 20.51 -11.15 15.43
C LEU A 238 20.46 -12.67 15.72
N ALA A 239 20.51 -13.08 16.99
CA ALA A 239 20.44 -14.49 17.34
C ALA A 239 19.06 -15.08 17.04
N GLU A 240 18.00 -14.40 17.44
CA GLU A 240 16.62 -14.84 17.17
C GLU A 240 16.30 -14.76 15.68
N VAL A 241 16.71 -13.68 15.00
CA VAL A 241 16.44 -13.51 13.56
C VAL A 241 17.11 -14.58 12.72
N ASN A 242 18.31 -15.02 13.11
CA ASN A 242 19.06 -16.06 12.39
C ASN A 242 18.75 -17.50 12.88
N ASP A 243 17.85 -17.66 13.86
CA ASP A 243 17.45 -18.99 14.32
C ASP A 243 16.57 -19.68 13.26
N PRO A 244 16.95 -20.87 12.76
CA PRO A 244 16.17 -21.58 11.75
C PRO A 244 14.74 -21.92 12.17
N ALA A 245 14.50 -22.17 13.48
CA ALA A 245 13.16 -22.47 13.99
C ALA A 245 12.28 -21.21 13.98
N VAL A 246 12.86 -20.04 14.30
CA VAL A 246 12.17 -18.75 14.21
C VAL A 246 11.84 -18.41 12.77
N GLN A 247 12.78 -18.53 11.85
CA GLN A 247 12.56 -18.29 10.41
C GLN A 247 11.51 -19.26 9.84
N GLN A 248 11.50 -20.52 10.27
CA GLN A 248 10.47 -21.47 9.84
C GLN A 248 9.08 -21.08 10.36
N GLY A 249 8.99 -20.55 11.58
CA GLY A 249 7.73 -20.04 12.13
C GLY A 249 7.18 -18.86 11.33
N VAL A 250 8.03 -17.89 10.98
CA VAL A 250 7.66 -16.77 10.10
C VAL A 250 7.25 -17.29 8.71
N ARG A 251 8.01 -18.21 8.12
CA ARG A 251 7.63 -18.82 6.83
C ARG A 251 6.25 -19.48 6.90
N ASN A 252 5.90 -20.13 8.00
CA ASN A 252 4.58 -20.75 8.15
C ASN A 252 3.45 -19.71 8.15
N ILE A 253 3.68 -18.52 8.71
CA ILE A 253 2.73 -17.39 8.64
C ILE A 253 2.60 -16.93 7.18
N GLU A 254 3.73 -16.70 6.53
CA GLU A 254 3.79 -16.19 5.16
C GLU A 254 3.16 -17.13 4.12
N GLN A 255 3.16 -18.45 4.36
CA GLN A 255 2.47 -19.40 3.48
C GLN A 255 0.94 -19.15 3.36
N LEU A 256 0.37 -18.38 4.30
CA LEU A 256 -1.05 -18.09 4.37
C LEU A 256 -1.42 -16.78 3.67
N ILE A 257 -0.43 -16.05 3.18
CA ILE A 257 -0.63 -14.88 2.35
C ILE A 257 -1.31 -15.28 1.04
N ARG A 258 -2.39 -14.55 0.68
CA ARG A 258 -3.05 -14.73 -0.60
C ARG A 258 -2.24 -14.12 -1.74
N HIS A 259 -1.85 -12.87 -1.56
CA HIS A 259 -0.90 -12.14 -2.39
C HIS A 259 -0.39 -10.92 -1.61
N TYR A 260 0.74 -10.40 -2.02
CA TYR A 260 1.26 -9.14 -1.50
C TYR A 260 0.70 -7.95 -2.29
N SER A 261 1.04 -6.75 -1.88
CA SER A 261 0.72 -5.50 -2.59
C SER A 261 1.83 -4.48 -2.38
N SER A 262 1.94 -3.51 -3.28
CA SER A 262 2.95 -2.46 -3.19
C SER A 262 2.65 -1.41 -2.12
N ARG A 263 1.39 -1.28 -1.68
CA ARG A 263 0.95 -0.26 -0.72
C ARG A 263 -0.10 -0.81 0.21
N THR A 264 0.00 -0.45 1.49
CA THR A 264 -1.00 -0.80 2.50
C THR A 264 -2.38 -0.24 2.14
N THR A 265 -2.44 0.97 1.60
CA THR A 265 -3.69 1.61 1.18
C THR A 265 -4.48 0.84 0.11
N GLU A 266 -3.83 -0.03 -0.68
CA GLU A 266 -4.53 -0.92 -1.62
C GLU A 266 -5.32 -2.00 -0.89
N PHE A 267 -4.87 -2.44 0.28
CA PHE A 267 -5.58 -3.43 1.08
C PHE A 267 -6.89 -2.92 1.68
N ARG A 268 -7.10 -1.59 1.76
CA ARG A 268 -8.43 -1.04 2.09
C ARG A 268 -9.50 -1.59 1.15
N GLU A 269 -9.19 -1.57 -0.15
CA GLU A 269 -10.10 -2.05 -1.19
C GLU A 269 -10.19 -3.58 -1.26
N TYR A 270 -9.09 -4.26 -0.98
CA TYR A 270 -9.07 -5.71 -1.00
C TYR A 270 -9.91 -6.29 0.13
N ILE A 271 -9.72 -5.83 1.36
CA ILE A 271 -10.50 -6.35 2.48
C ILE A 271 -11.97 -5.90 2.42
N ALA A 272 -12.27 -4.70 1.92
CA ALA A 272 -13.65 -4.21 1.77
C ALA A 272 -14.52 -5.11 0.88
N GLN A 273 -13.92 -5.97 0.04
CA GLN A 273 -14.64 -6.97 -0.76
C GLN A 273 -15.27 -8.08 0.09
N GLY A 274 -14.87 -8.22 1.35
CA GLY A 274 -15.48 -9.14 2.28
C GLY A 274 -14.59 -10.31 2.71
N PRO A 275 -15.07 -11.13 3.67
CA PRO A 275 -14.33 -12.25 4.23
C PRO A 275 -14.05 -13.37 3.21
N ASP A 276 -14.76 -13.37 2.07
CA ASP A 276 -14.47 -14.29 0.98
C ASP A 276 -13.19 -13.94 0.22
N TYR A 277 -12.70 -12.72 0.38
CA TYR A 277 -11.46 -12.29 -0.23
C TYR A 277 -10.30 -12.29 0.77
N LEU A 278 -10.44 -11.59 1.90
CA LEU A 278 -9.49 -11.57 3.00
C LEU A 278 -10.23 -11.72 4.34
N ASP A 279 -9.74 -12.58 5.21
CA ASP A 279 -10.30 -12.77 6.53
C ASP A 279 -9.77 -11.71 7.51
N PHE A 280 -8.51 -11.32 7.38
CA PHE A 280 -7.87 -10.23 8.10
C PHE A 280 -6.63 -9.72 7.37
N VAL A 281 -6.18 -8.53 7.75
CA VAL A 281 -5.04 -7.86 7.13
C VAL A 281 -4.36 -6.92 8.12
N ALA A 282 -3.04 -6.78 8.02
CA ALA A 282 -2.31 -5.78 8.77
C ALA A 282 -2.50 -4.40 8.13
N LEU A 283 -3.06 -3.45 8.88
CA LEU A 283 -3.31 -2.07 8.47
C LEU A 283 -2.91 -1.10 9.58
N GLU A 284 -2.82 0.18 9.26
CA GLU A 284 -2.90 1.23 10.26
C GLU A 284 -4.36 1.43 10.71
N GLU A 285 -4.56 1.87 11.93
CA GLU A 285 -5.88 2.05 12.52
C GLU A 285 -6.77 3.04 11.73
N ASN A 286 -6.18 4.10 11.17
CA ASN A 286 -6.89 5.05 10.30
C ASN A 286 -7.42 4.39 9.03
N ASP A 287 -6.72 3.39 8.47
CA ASP A 287 -7.20 2.65 7.30
C ASP A 287 -8.49 1.88 7.62
N LEU A 288 -8.53 1.24 8.80
CA LEU A 288 -9.71 0.52 9.27
C LEU A 288 -10.89 1.48 9.50
N ILE A 289 -10.65 2.64 10.10
CA ILE A 289 -11.66 3.69 10.28
C ILE A 289 -12.21 4.13 8.91
N TYR A 290 -11.34 4.40 7.94
CA TYR A 290 -11.68 4.79 6.58
C TYR A 290 -12.62 3.77 5.92
N ILE A 291 -12.30 2.47 6.04
CA ILE A 291 -13.14 1.40 5.48
C ILE A 291 -14.52 1.37 6.16
N ASN A 292 -14.58 1.42 7.49
CA ASN A 292 -15.85 1.36 8.23
C ASN A 292 -16.72 2.61 8.05
N GLN A 293 -16.14 3.74 7.63
CA GLN A 293 -16.88 4.95 7.25
C GLN A 293 -17.47 4.87 5.83
N GLY A 294 -17.14 3.82 5.06
CA GLY A 294 -17.67 3.61 3.72
C GLY A 294 -16.99 4.44 2.64
N GLU A 295 -15.70 4.78 2.85
CA GLU A 295 -14.91 5.59 1.93
C GLU A 295 -14.20 4.75 0.85
N THR A 296 -14.40 3.42 0.84
CA THR A 296 -13.88 2.48 -0.15
C THR A 296 -14.81 2.30 -1.35
N ASP A 297 -14.28 1.81 -2.46
CA ASP A 297 -15.06 1.51 -3.68
C ASP A 297 -16.09 0.36 -3.45
N TYR A 298 -15.88 -0.46 -2.42
CA TYR A 298 -16.76 -1.55 -2.02
C TYR A 298 -17.38 -1.27 -0.66
N ASP A 299 -18.68 -1.51 -0.52
CA ASP A 299 -19.34 -1.50 0.78
C ASP A 299 -18.98 -2.76 1.55
N PRO A 300 -18.28 -2.68 2.69
CA PRO A 300 -17.94 -3.88 3.47
C PRO A 300 -19.22 -4.61 3.93
N PRO A 301 -19.26 -5.95 3.82
CA PRO A 301 -20.47 -6.73 4.16
C PRO A 301 -20.77 -6.76 5.66
N GLU A 302 -19.79 -6.50 6.50
CA GLU A 302 -19.88 -6.37 7.95
C GLU A 302 -18.77 -5.42 8.45
N ARG A 303 -18.82 -5.08 9.73
CA ARG A 303 -17.83 -4.20 10.37
C ARG A 303 -16.48 -4.91 10.51
N LEU A 304 -15.39 -4.20 10.17
CA LEU A 304 -14.04 -4.57 10.59
C LEU A 304 -13.79 -4.07 12.01
N VAL A 305 -13.02 -4.83 12.78
CA VAL A 305 -12.59 -4.45 14.13
C VAL A 305 -11.07 -4.48 14.23
N ALA A 306 -10.54 -3.55 14.98
CA ALA A 306 -9.10 -3.46 15.24
C ALA A 306 -8.73 -4.49 16.31
N LEU A 307 -8.12 -5.59 15.89
CA LEU A 307 -7.46 -6.50 16.80
C LEU A 307 -6.07 -5.94 17.13
N TYR A 308 -5.86 -5.58 18.38
CA TYR A 308 -4.56 -5.21 18.94
C TYR A 308 -3.98 -6.47 19.59
N PRO A 309 -2.95 -7.11 19.01
CA PRO A 309 -2.42 -8.36 19.54
C PRO A 309 -2.00 -8.23 21.01
N LYS A 310 -2.37 -9.21 21.85
CA LYS A 310 -2.03 -9.20 23.30
C LYS A 310 -0.53 -9.16 23.56
N GLU A 311 0.27 -9.68 22.63
CA GLU A 311 1.73 -9.67 22.68
C GLU A 311 2.32 -8.28 22.40
N GLY A 312 1.54 -7.40 21.81
CA GLY A 312 1.90 -6.04 21.44
C GLY A 312 1.91 -5.77 19.94
N THR A 313 1.94 -4.50 19.63
CA THR A 313 2.02 -3.97 18.27
C THR A 313 2.94 -2.77 18.22
N PHE A 314 3.14 -2.21 17.03
CA PHE A 314 3.91 -0.98 16.82
C PHE A 314 3.00 0.22 16.67
N TRP A 315 3.44 1.36 17.19
CA TRP A 315 2.92 2.67 16.84
C TRP A 315 3.63 3.18 15.61
N HIS A 316 2.86 3.64 14.64
CA HIS A 316 3.35 4.49 13.58
C HIS A 316 3.16 5.95 14.00
N GLU A 317 4.26 6.67 14.13
CA GLU A 317 4.29 8.00 14.69
C GLU A 317 4.37 9.10 13.63
N HIS A 318 4.39 8.74 12.35
CA HIS A 318 4.50 9.67 11.20
C HIS A 318 5.52 10.79 11.46
N PRO A 319 6.78 10.45 11.71
CA PRO A 319 7.78 11.39 12.22
C PRO A 319 8.25 12.35 11.14
N PHE A 320 8.54 13.61 11.51
CA PHE A 320 9.25 14.50 10.61
C PHE A 320 10.76 14.32 10.75
N GLY A 321 11.35 13.63 9.76
CA GLY A 321 12.79 13.54 9.59
C GLY A 321 13.30 14.73 8.78
N ILE A 322 13.97 15.69 9.42
CA ILE A 322 14.60 16.83 8.72
C ILE A 322 15.93 16.37 8.16
N VAL A 323 16.08 16.46 6.84
CA VAL A 323 17.27 15.95 6.14
C VAL A 323 18.47 16.84 6.37
N ASN A 324 19.55 16.28 6.93
CA ASN A 324 20.84 16.94 7.07
C ASN A 324 21.81 16.42 6.01
N ALA A 325 21.78 17.04 4.83
CA ALA A 325 22.61 16.66 3.69
C ALA A 325 23.05 17.91 2.90
N ASP A 326 23.97 17.72 1.95
CA ASP A 326 24.57 18.82 1.18
C ASP A 326 23.56 19.64 0.36
N TRP A 327 22.36 19.09 0.08
CA TRP A 327 21.30 19.79 -0.64
C TRP A 327 20.34 20.57 0.27
N THR A 328 20.49 20.54 1.60
CA THR A 328 19.68 21.30 2.55
C THR A 328 20.51 22.35 3.27
N THR A 329 20.08 23.59 3.22
CA THR A 329 20.69 24.69 3.97
C THR A 329 20.22 24.71 5.42
N GLN A 330 20.97 25.39 6.32
CA GLN A 330 20.52 25.60 7.69
C GLN A 330 19.19 26.34 7.76
N GLU A 331 18.99 27.35 6.91
CA GLU A 331 17.75 28.14 6.83
C GLU A 331 16.55 27.24 6.44
N GLN A 332 16.72 26.29 5.52
CA GLN A 332 15.68 25.33 5.15
C GLN A 332 15.37 24.36 6.28
N ARG A 333 16.38 23.90 7.02
CA ARG A 333 16.16 23.04 8.19
C ARG A 333 15.42 23.77 9.31
N ASP A 334 15.73 25.06 9.53
CA ASP A 334 15.00 25.86 10.51
C ASP A 334 13.56 26.12 10.06
N ALA A 335 13.33 26.37 8.77
CA ALA A 335 11.98 26.47 8.19
C ALA A 335 11.18 25.15 8.30
N ALA A 336 11.85 24.01 8.14
CA ALA A 336 11.24 22.69 8.34
C ALA A 336 10.76 22.48 9.79
N ARG A 337 11.53 22.96 10.79
CA ARG A 337 11.09 22.93 12.21
C ARG A 337 9.85 23.80 12.45
N VAL A 338 9.76 24.96 11.80
CA VAL A 338 8.55 25.80 11.88
C VAL A 338 7.34 25.07 11.30
N PHE A 339 7.51 24.37 10.18
CA PHE A 339 6.43 23.56 9.61
C PHE A 339 6.03 22.40 10.53
N ALA A 340 6.99 21.69 11.15
CA ALA A 340 6.70 20.66 12.15
C ALA A 340 5.92 21.23 13.35
N GLN A 341 6.30 22.42 13.86
CA GLN A 341 5.56 23.10 14.93
C GLN A 341 4.13 23.45 14.52
N TYR A 342 3.91 23.87 13.26
CA TYR A 342 2.58 24.14 12.75
C TYR A 342 1.71 22.88 12.71
N VAL A 343 2.26 21.77 12.24
CA VAL A 343 1.54 20.47 12.21
C VAL A 343 1.09 20.06 13.62
N LEU A 344 1.87 20.39 14.64
CA LEU A 344 1.56 20.09 16.04
C LEU A 344 0.59 21.09 16.70
N THR A 345 0.15 22.15 16.01
CA THR A 345 -0.85 23.06 16.60
C THR A 345 -2.18 22.33 16.83
N PRO A 346 -2.95 22.69 17.88
CA PRO A 346 -4.21 22.00 18.18
C PRO A 346 -5.19 21.97 17.00
N ALA A 347 -5.25 23.05 16.20
CA ALA A 347 -6.17 23.11 15.05
C ALA A 347 -5.79 22.09 13.96
N VAL A 348 -4.50 21.94 13.65
CA VAL A 348 -4.03 20.95 12.68
C VAL A 348 -4.18 19.54 13.24
N GLN A 349 -3.91 19.32 14.52
CA GLN A 349 -4.06 18.03 15.16
C GLN A 349 -5.54 17.56 15.25
N GLN A 350 -6.48 18.50 15.35
CA GLN A 350 -7.91 18.19 15.22
C GLN A 350 -8.29 17.76 13.80
N LEU A 351 -7.72 18.42 12.77
CA LEU A 351 -7.87 17.99 11.38
C LEU A 351 -7.29 16.58 11.18
N ILE A 352 -6.08 16.33 11.65
CA ILE A 352 -5.42 15.01 11.59
C ILE A 352 -6.27 13.94 12.29
N MET A 353 -6.86 14.27 13.45
CA MET A 353 -7.76 13.38 14.16
C MET A 353 -9.03 13.09 13.36
N SER A 354 -9.61 14.07 12.67
CA SER A 354 -10.80 13.84 11.84
C SER A 354 -10.57 12.88 10.69
N GLU A 355 -9.31 12.74 10.24
CA GLU A 355 -8.88 11.78 9.21
C GLU A 355 -8.46 10.40 9.79
N GLY A 356 -8.78 10.13 11.05
CA GLY A 356 -8.57 8.82 11.68
C GLY A 356 -7.19 8.60 12.31
N PHE A 357 -6.35 9.62 12.42
CA PHE A 357 -5.08 9.54 13.13
C PHE A 357 -5.22 10.05 14.56
N ARG A 358 -4.59 9.38 15.51
CA ARG A 358 -4.55 9.87 16.89
C ARG A 358 -3.62 11.09 16.96
N PRO A 359 -4.02 12.14 17.68
CA PRO A 359 -3.20 13.34 17.79
C PRO A 359 -1.87 13.06 18.50
N ALA A 360 -0.77 13.59 17.93
CA ALA A 360 0.54 13.56 18.58
C ALA A 360 0.68 14.66 19.64
N ASN A 361 -0.15 15.72 19.57
CA ASN A 361 -0.21 16.76 20.59
C ASN A 361 -1.09 16.31 21.76
N PRO A 362 -0.54 16.13 22.97
CA PRO A 362 -1.29 15.66 24.14
C PRO A 362 -2.36 16.62 24.65
N ASP A 363 -2.37 17.88 24.20
CA ASP A 363 -3.40 18.87 24.56
C ASP A 363 -4.70 18.68 23.75
N VAL A 364 -4.71 17.77 22.76
CA VAL A 364 -5.89 17.43 21.95
C VAL A 364 -6.46 16.12 22.46
N GLU A 365 -7.65 16.21 23.05
CA GLU A 365 -8.36 15.04 23.57
C GLU A 365 -8.84 14.13 22.43
N ILE A 366 -8.74 12.81 22.63
CA ILE A 366 -9.26 11.81 21.70
C ILE A 366 -10.79 11.92 21.64
N GLY A 367 -11.32 11.98 20.43
CA GLY A 367 -12.74 12.07 20.14
C GLY A 367 -13.11 11.28 18.88
N PHE A 368 -14.22 11.65 18.25
CA PHE A 368 -14.55 11.06 16.94
C PHE A 368 -13.40 11.28 15.94
N PRO A 369 -12.99 10.26 15.14
CA PRO A 369 -13.71 9.01 14.85
C PRO A 369 -13.32 7.79 15.71
N PHE A 370 -12.62 7.94 16.82
CA PHE A 370 -12.16 6.85 17.70
C PHE A 370 -13.30 6.35 18.60
N VAL A 371 -14.25 5.66 17.99
CA VAL A 371 -15.45 5.10 18.65
C VAL A 371 -15.63 3.64 18.24
N GLU A 372 -16.34 2.87 19.08
CA GLU A 372 -16.58 1.44 18.83
C GLU A 372 -17.31 1.19 17.51
N GLU A 373 -18.19 2.09 17.08
CA GLU A 373 -18.91 2.02 15.81
C GLU A 373 -17.97 1.98 14.60
N ASN A 374 -16.81 2.61 14.72
CA ASN A 374 -15.74 2.58 13.70
C ASN A 374 -14.75 1.40 13.89
N GLY A 375 -15.06 0.45 14.77
CA GLY A 375 -14.27 -0.76 14.99
C GLY A 375 -13.01 -0.56 15.81
N VAL A 376 -12.83 0.59 16.47
CA VAL A 376 -11.63 0.94 17.23
C VAL A 376 -11.96 1.26 18.69
N ARG A 377 -10.94 1.16 19.56
CA ARG A 377 -11.08 1.55 20.97
C ARG A 377 -10.41 2.91 21.21
N PRO A 378 -11.03 3.84 21.94
CA PRO A 378 -10.43 5.14 22.27
C PRO A 378 -9.06 5.01 22.96
N GLU A 379 -8.87 3.99 23.80
CA GLU A 379 -7.63 3.74 24.56
C GLU A 379 -6.48 3.25 23.67
N GLY A 380 -6.80 2.65 22.50
CA GLY A 380 -5.81 2.03 21.62
C GLY A 380 -5.15 0.77 22.20
N PRO A 381 -3.97 0.37 21.70
CA PRO A 381 -3.24 -0.79 22.21
C PRO A 381 -2.67 -0.53 23.60
N THR A 382 -2.71 -1.55 24.45
CA THR A 382 -2.14 -1.51 25.82
C THR A 382 -0.69 -2.00 25.86
N THR A 383 -0.30 -2.81 24.89
CA THR A 383 1.04 -3.40 24.79
C THR A 383 1.71 -2.95 23.50
N VAL A 384 2.97 -2.52 23.61
CA VAL A 384 3.79 -2.04 22.50
C VAL A 384 5.03 -2.93 22.40
N LEU A 385 5.43 -3.30 21.19
CA LEU A 385 6.68 -4.01 20.93
C LEU A 385 7.85 -3.04 20.94
N ASP A 386 8.98 -3.46 21.50
CA ASP A 386 10.22 -2.71 21.40
C ASP A 386 10.77 -2.77 19.96
N VAL A 387 11.29 -1.66 19.47
CA VAL A 387 11.88 -1.56 18.12
C VAL A 387 13.28 -2.14 18.15
N PRO A 388 13.60 -3.16 17.35
CA PRO A 388 14.95 -3.69 17.29
C PRO A 388 15.95 -2.67 16.72
N ASP A 389 17.24 -2.88 17.01
CA ASP A 389 18.31 -2.09 16.41
C ASP A 389 18.31 -2.19 14.89
N ALA A 390 18.84 -1.17 14.22
CA ALA A 390 18.77 -1.05 12.74
C ALA A 390 19.43 -2.23 12.01
N ASP A 391 20.51 -2.80 12.53
CA ASP A 391 21.17 -3.99 11.97
C ASP A 391 20.30 -5.24 12.07
N VAL A 392 19.50 -5.36 13.15
CA VAL A 392 18.52 -6.44 13.32
C VAL A 392 17.36 -6.28 12.34
N ILE A 393 16.86 -5.05 12.15
CA ILE A 393 15.82 -4.76 11.15
C ILE A 393 16.33 -5.09 9.74
N ILE A 394 17.57 -4.74 9.42
CA ILE A 394 18.20 -5.11 8.13
C ILE A 394 18.25 -6.64 7.97
N ALA A 395 18.63 -7.37 9.01
CA ALA A 395 18.66 -8.83 8.95
C ALA A 395 17.26 -9.44 8.77
N ILE A 396 16.23 -8.87 9.41
CA ILE A 396 14.82 -9.25 9.21
C ILE A 396 14.41 -9.00 7.74
N GLN A 397 14.70 -7.84 7.18
CA GLN A 397 14.42 -7.56 5.76
C GLN A 397 15.18 -8.52 4.83
N GLN A 398 16.46 -8.80 5.11
CA GLN A 398 17.25 -9.75 4.30
C GLN A 398 16.71 -11.18 4.35
N SER A 399 16.06 -11.57 5.45
CA SER A 399 15.41 -12.89 5.55
C SER A 399 14.15 -13.01 4.69
N TRP A 400 13.58 -11.88 4.23
CA TRP A 400 12.34 -11.82 3.47
C TRP A 400 12.34 -12.74 2.25
N ALA A 401 13.41 -12.73 1.46
CA ALA A 401 13.55 -13.62 0.29
C ALA A 401 13.42 -15.12 0.61
N PHE A 402 13.62 -15.51 1.88
CA PHE A 402 13.55 -16.91 2.32
C PHE A 402 12.24 -17.25 3.03
N VAL A 403 11.61 -16.28 3.68
CA VAL A 403 10.38 -16.52 4.46
C VAL A 403 9.12 -16.25 3.67
N LYS A 404 9.11 -15.31 2.72
CA LYS A 404 7.93 -14.96 1.95
C LYS A 404 7.39 -16.13 1.13
N LYS A 405 6.10 -16.11 0.84
CA LYS A 405 5.45 -17.07 -0.04
C LYS A 405 5.97 -16.86 -1.47
N GLN A 406 6.49 -17.93 -2.06
CA GLN A 406 7.01 -17.92 -3.43
C GLN A 406 5.87 -17.97 -4.45
N ALA A 407 6.15 -17.57 -5.70
CA ALA A 407 5.15 -17.53 -6.76
C ALA A 407 5.51 -18.38 -7.99
N ASP A 408 4.46 -18.79 -8.71
CA ASP A 408 4.46 -19.35 -10.06
C ASP A 408 3.87 -18.29 -10.98
N ILE A 409 4.71 -17.64 -11.76
CA ILE A 409 4.35 -16.47 -12.56
C ILE A 409 4.34 -16.85 -14.03
N MET A 410 3.19 -16.73 -14.68
CA MET A 410 3.10 -16.79 -16.14
C MET A 410 2.93 -15.38 -16.69
N LEU A 411 3.95 -14.88 -17.37
CA LEU A 411 3.87 -13.65 -18.13
C LEU A 411 3.14 -13.94 -19.44
N LEU A 412 1.98 -13.31 -19.65
CA LEU A 412 1.12 -13.49 -20.81
C LEU A 412 1.06 -12.18 -21.58
N ILE A 413 1.69 -12.14 -22.76
CA ILE A 413 1.87 -10.92 -23.55
C ILE A 413 1.04 -10.97 -24.83
N ASP A 414 0.25 -9.94 -25.04
CA ASP A 414 -0.44 -9.66 -26.29
C ASP A 414 0.58 -9.31 -27.40
N VAL A 415 0.56 -10.07 -28.46
CA VAL A 415 1.37 -9.80 -29.66
C VAL A 415 0.47 -9.63 -30.91
N SER A 416 -0.76 -9.19 -30.72
CA SER A 416 -1.70 -8.90 -31.79
C SER A 416 -1.27 -7.69 -32.62
N GLY A 417 -1.92 -7.51 -33.79
CA GLY A 417 -1.59 -6.42 -34.73
C GLY A 417 -1.76 -5.02 -34.14
N SER A 418 -2.70 -4.80 -33.20
CA SER A 418 -2.90 -3.53 -32.51
C SER A 418 -1.70 -3.09 -31.67
N MET A 419 -0.87 -4.03 -31.24
CA MET A 419 0.36 -3.75 -30.50
C MET A 419 1.47 -3.09 -31.35
N GLN A 420 1.30 -3.00 -32.69
CA GLN A 420 2.19 -2.20 -33.55
C GLN A 420 1.93 -0.70 -33.42
N GLU A 421 0.71 -0.31 -33.06
CA GLU A 421 0.35 1.09 -32.94
C GLU A 421 1.13 1.76 -31.81
N GLU A 422 1.58 3.01 -32.04
CA GLU A 422 2.31 3.81 -31.04
C GLU A 422 3.54 3.11 -30.42
N ASP A 423 4.12 2.12 -31.11
CA ASP A 423 5.24 1.30 -30.62
C ASP A 423 4.93 0.55 -29.32
N LYS A 424 3.66 0.17 -29.08
CA LYS A 424 3.23 -0.55 -27.88
C LYS A 424 4.08 -1.82 -27.65
N ILE A 425 4.35 -2.59 -28.70
CA ILE A 425 5.14 -3.81 -28.58
C ILE A 425 6.59 -3.53 -28.13
N GLY A 426 7.24 -2.47 -28.66
CA GLY A 426 8.61 -2.11 -28.24
C GLY A 426 8.67 -1.72 -26.77
N GLN A 427 7.68 -1.04 -26.28
CA GLN A 427 7.60 -0.61 -24.90
C GLN A 427 7.18 -1.77 -23.97
N ALA A 428 6.26 -2.67 -24.40
CA ALA A 428 5.92 -3.88 -23.69
C ALA A 428 7.15 -4.81 -23.53
N ILE A 429 8.02 -4.89 -24.55
CA ILE A 429 9.30 -5.59 -24.46
C ILE A 429 10.19 -5.00 -23.36
N GLN A 430 10.40 -3.68 -23.35
CA GLN A 430 11.24 -3.03 -22.34
C GLN A 430 10.70 -3.23 -20.93
N ALA A 431 9.40 -3.11 -20.75
CA ALA A 431 8.74 -3.29 -19.49
C ALA A 431 8.79 -4.75 -19.00
N ALA A 432 8.57 -5.72 -19.91
CA ALA A 432 8.68 -7.13 -19.59
C ALA A 432 10.12 -7.54 -19.22
N GLU A 433 11.14 -6.98 -19.91
CA GLU A 433 12.55 -7.18 -19.53
C GLU A 433 12.85 -6.67 -18.12
N ALA A 434 12.35 -5.47 -17.77
CA ALA A 434 12.52 -4.93 -16.44
C ALA A 434 11.81 -5.78 -15.39
N PHE A 435 10.56 -6.17 -15.63
CA PHE A 435 9.81 -7.07 -14.76
C PHE A 435 10.56 -8.38 -14.48
N VAL A 436 11.06 -9.03 -15.54
CA VAL A 436 11.82 -10.28 -15.41
C VAL A 436 13.07 -10.08 -14.57
N ASN A 437 13.75 -8.95 -14.69
CA ASN A 437 14.97 -8.67 -13.92
C ASN A 437 14.69 -8.34 -12.44
N GLU A 438 13.47 -7.96 -12.09
CA GLU A 438 13.04 -7.65 -10.70
C GLU A 438 12.47 -8.88 -9.98
N ILE A 439 12.13 -9.96 -10.69
CA ILE A 439 11.60 -11.19 -10.08
C ILE A 439 12.66 -11.85 -9.21
N GLU A 440 12.28 -12.24 -8.01
CA GLU A 440 13.17 -12.94 -7.09
C GLU A 440 13.52 -14.35 -7.60
N PRO A 441 14.78 -14.80 -7.42
CA PRO A 441 15.25 -16.10 -7.90
C PRO A 441 14.51 -17.31 -7.36
N SER A 442 13.84 -17.18 -6.21
CA SER A 442 13.04 -18.24 -5.57
C SER A 442 11.72 -18.55 -6.30
N ASN A 443 11.27 -17.65 -7.17
CA ASN A 443 10.04 -17.82 -7.95
C ASN A 443 10.26 -18.73 -9.17
N ARG A 444 9.14 -19.23 -9.73
CA ARG A 444 9.13 -19.87 -11.04
C ARG A 444 8.51 -18.91 -12.06
N LEU A 445 9.09 -18.89 -13.25
CA LEU A 445 8.67 -17.99 -14.33
C LEU A 445 8.39 -18.78 -15.60
N GLY A 446 7.37 -18.38 -16.34
CA GLY A 446 7.09 -18.84 -17.70
C GLY A 446 6.68 -17.68 -18.59
N LEU A 447 6.73 -17.88 -19.89
CA LEU A 447 6.32 -16.90 -20.89
C LEU A 447 5.37 -17.52 -21.89
N ALA A 448 4.22 -16.91 -22.04
CA ALA A 448 3.27 -17.19 -23.10
C ALA A 448 2.93 -15.90 -23.87
N VAL A 449 2.59 -16.04 -25.13
CA VAL A 449 2.10 -14.94 -25.97
C VAL A 449 0.81 -15.35 -26.63
N PHE A 450 0.00 -14.38 -27.01
CA PHE A 450 -1.22 -14.64 -27.78
C PHE A 450 -1.45 -13.59 -28.88
N SER A 451 -2.03 -14.06 -29.96
CA SER A 451 -2.60 -13.29 -31.07
C SER A 451 -3.80 -14.06 -31.61
N ASP A 452 -3.72 -14.70 -32.77
CA ASP A 452 -4.74 -15.64 -33.29
C ASP A 452 -4.78 -16.96 -32.51
N SER A 453 -3.83 -17.23 -31.65
CA SER A 453 -3.77 -18.40 -30.76
C SER A 453 -2.76 -18.18 -29.65
N VAL A 454 -2.89 -18.98 -28.58
CA VAL A 454 -1.97 -18.97 -27.45
C VAL A 454 -0.74 -19.83 -27.73
N ARG A 455 0.43 -19.30 -27.45
CA ARG A 455 1.71 -20.04 -27.60
C ARG A 455 2.55 -19.89 -26.34
N VAL A 456 2.84 -21.00 -25.67
CA VAL A 456 3.84 -21.02 -24.58
C VAL A 456 5.23 -21.01 -25.24
N LEU A 457 5.97 -19.93 -25.05
CA LEU A 457 7.33 -19.78 -25.55
C LEU A 457 8.36 -20.40 -24.60
N VAL A 458 8.15 -20.17 -23.29
CA VAL A 458 8.96 -20.78 -22.23
C VAL A 458 8.02 -21.38 -21.20
N PRO A 459 8.02 -22.72 -21.00
CA PRO A 459 7.26 -23.35 -19.94
C PRO A 459 7.64 -22.84 -18.57
N LEU A 460 6.71 -22.89 -17.60
CA LEU A 460 6.98 -22.53 -16.22
C LEU A 460 8.16 -23.35 -15.67
N GLY A 461 9.17 -22.69 -15.14
CA GLY A 461 10.38 -23.29 -14.60
C GLY A 461 11.04 -22.41 -13.56
N ASN A 462 12.03 -22.96 -12.84
CA ASN A 462 12.79 -22.18 -11.87
C ASN A 462 13.42 -20.96 -12.55
N TYR A 463 13.27 -19.80 -11.95
CA TYR A 463 13.70 -18.51 -12.50
C TYR A 463 15.16 -18.55 -13.02
N GLU A 464 16.11 -19.00 -12.20
CA GLU A 464 17.53 -19.08 -12.59
C GLU A 464 17.79 -19.94 -13.85
N THR A 465 16.90 -20.89 -14.13
CA THR A 465 17.03 -21.78 -15.27
C THR A 465 16.42 -21.19 -16.55
N VAL A 466 15.34 -20.42 -16.41
CA VAL A 466 14.53 -19.97 -17.56
C VAL A 466 14.73 -18.48 -17.90
N GLN A 467 15.34 -17.68 -17.02
CA GLN A 467 15.47 -16.23 -17.18
C GLN A 467 16.05 -15.82 -18.54
N ASP A 468 17.20 -16.40 -18.92
CA ASP A 468 17.85 -16.05 -20.17
C ASP A 468 17.00 -16.40 -21.39
N ASP A 469 16.31 -17.53 -21.37
CA ASP A 469 15.42 -17.95 -22.44
C ASP A 469 14.18 -17.03 -22.52
N VAL A 470 13.61 -16.65 -21.39
CA VAL A 470 12.49 -15.70 -21.31
C VAL A 470 12.92 -14.34 -21.89
N LEU A 471 14.05 -13.78 -21.44
CA LEU A 471 14.56 -12.51 -21.94
C LEU A 471 14.89 -12.57 -23.44
N ASN A 472 15.46 -13.67 -23.93
CA ASN A 472 15.73 -13.85 -25.37
C ASN A 472 14.44 -13.88 -26.20
N HIS A 473 13.39 -14.54 -25.73
CA HIS A 473 12.11 -14.56 -26.42
C HIS A 473 11.42 -13.20 -26.39
N ILE A 474 11.42 -12.51 -25.25
CA ILE A 474 10.84 -11.15 -25.11
C ILE A 474 11.47 -10.19 -26.12
N ARG A 475 12.80 -10.15 -26.24
CA ARG A 475 13.52 -9.27 -27.19
C ARG A 475 13.17 -9.51 -28.66
N ASN A 476 12.70 -10.70 -28.97
CA ASN A 476 12.38 -11.10 -30.34
C ASN A 476 10.87 -11.11 -30.64
N LEU A 477 10.01 -10.62 -29.74
CA LEU A 477 8.59 -10.53 -29.98
C LEU A 477 8.28 -9.64 -31.18
N ARG A 478 7.24 -10.03 -31.93
CA ARG A 478 6.70 -9.27 -33.06
C ARG A 478 5.19 -9.29 -32.95
N ALA A 479 4.57 -8.15 -33.21
CA ALA A 479 3.13 -8.01 -33.18
C ALA A 479 2.55 -8.33 -34.56
N GLU A 480 1.59 -9.28 -34.61
CA GLU A 480 0.87 -9.72 -35.79
C GLU A 480 -0.40 -10.51 -35.45
N GLY A 481 -1.38 -10.52 -36.34
CA GLY A 481 -2.59 -11.33 -36.20
C GLY A 481 -3.71 -10.64 -35.43
N GLY A 482 -4.75 -11.41 -35.09
CA GLY A 482 -5.90 -10.99 -34.28
C GLY A 482 -5.60 -11.04 -32.78
N THR A 483 -6.66 -11.05 -31.96
CA THR A 483 -6.54 -11.02 -30.49
C THR A 483 -7.51 -12.02 -29.85
N GLU A 484 -7.04 -13.20 -29.45
CA GLU A 484 -7.78 -14.24 -28.74
C GLU A 484 -7.57 -14.10 -27.23
N LEU A 485 -7.91 -12.95 -26.65
CA LEU A 485 -7.67 -12.62 -25.26
C LEU A 485 -8.36 -13.59 -24.28
N TYR A 486 -9.64 -13.87 -24.51
CA TYR A 486 -10.43 -14.71 -23.60
C TYR A 486 -9.93 -16.15 -23.57
N ALA A 487 -9.59 -16.68 -24.75
CA ALA A 487 -8.99 -18.00 -24.88
C ALA A 487 -7.62 -18.07 -24.19
N ALA A 488 -6.81 -17.00 -24.34
CA ALA A 488 -5.49 -16.91 -23.73
C ALA A 488 -5.54 -16.92 -22.20
N VAL A 489 -6.38 -16.08 -21.62
CA VAL A 489 -6.57 -16.04 -20.16
C VAL A 489 -7.07 -17.39 -19.64
N ARG A 490 -8.14 -17.93 -20.23
CA ARG A 490 -8.70 -19.23 -19.83
C ARG A 490 -7.65 -20.34 -19.88
N GLN A 491 -6.93 -20.50 -20.99
CA GLN A 491 -5.94 -21.57 -21.16
C GLN A 491 -4.78 -21.44 -20.16
N THR A 492 -4.34 -20.21 -19.89
CA THR A 492 -3.25 -19.96 -18.95
C THR A 492 -3.67 -20.23 -17.52
N VAL A 493 -4.87 -19.81 -17.11
CA VAL A 493 -5.46 -20.11 -15.80
C VAL A 493 -5.64 -21.63 -15.62
N ASP A 494 -6.23 -22.31 -16.61
CA ASP A 494 -6.41 -23.77 -16.60
C ASP A 494 -5.07 -24.53 -16.51
N ALA A 495 -3.99 -23.98 -17.06
CA ALA A 495 -2.66 -24.58 -16.97
C ALA A 495 -2.06 -24.42 -15.56
N LEU A 496 -2.20 -23.24 -14.95
CA LEU A 496 -1.72 -22.99 -13.59
C LEU A 496 -2.53 -23.77 -12.54
N ASN A 497 -3.84 -23.95 -12.75
CA ASN A 497 -4.68 -24.76 -11.86
C ASN A 497 -4.30 -26.24 -11.80
N LYS A 498 -3.59 -26.76 -12.78
CA LYS A 498 -3.11 -28.14 -12.82
C LYS A 498 -1.80 -28.37 -12.05
N LEU A 499 -1.19 -27.29 -11.52
CA LEU A 499 0.02 -27.41 -10.73
C LEU A 499 -0.31 -28.01 -9.37
N GLU A 500 0.51 -29.00 -8.93
CA GLU A 500 0.29 -29.72 -7.67
C GLU A 500 0.84 -28.97 -6.45
N ASP A 501 1.66 -27.91 -6.64
CA ASP A 501 2.29 -27.17 -5.54
C ASP A 501 1.34 -26.12 -5.01
N GLU A 502 0.70 -26.41 -3.88
CA GLU A 502 -0.28 -25.53 -3.23
C GLU A 502 0.38 -24.42 -2.39
N ASN A 503 1.70 -24.48 -2.17
CA ASN A 503 2.42 -23.54 -1.31
C ASN A 503 2.96 -22.33 -2.07
N ARG A 504 2.58 -22.13 -3.33
CA ARG A 504 3.05 -21.02 -4.17
C ARG A 504 1.88 -20.17 -4.66
N ILE A 505 2.07 -18.86 -4.72
CA ILE A 505 1.11 -17.96 -5.38
C ILE A 505 1.08 -18.34 -6.87
N ARG A 506 -0.11 -18.52 -7.44
CA ARG A 506 -0.27 -18.77 -8.89
C ARG A 506 -0.73 -17.48 -9.55
N ALA A 507 0.07 -16.96 -10.48
CA ALA A 507 -0.21 -15.64 -11.06
C ALA A 507 -0.08 -15.61 -12.58
N VAL A 508 -0.98 -14.88 -13.21
CA VAL A 508 -0.90 -14.46 -14.61
C VAL A 508 -0.70 -12.94 -14.64
N VAL A 509 0.44 -12.49 -15.11
CA VAL A 509 0.66 -11.07 -15.43
C VAL A 509 0.33 -10.88 -16.90
N LEU A 510 -0.80 -10.23 -17.18
CA LEU A 510 -1.36 -10.06 -18.51
C LEU A 510 -1.06 -8.66 -19.06
N LEU A 511 -0.29 -8.55 -20.14
CA LEU A 511 -0.08 -7.30 -20.86
C LEU A 511 -0.93 -7.31 -22.15
N SER A 512 -1.92 -6.42 -22.23
CA SER A 512 -2.80 -6.34 -23.40
C SER A 512 -3.47 -4.96 -23.51
N ASP A 513 -3.88 -4.58 -24.72
CA ASP A 513 -4.81 -3.48 -24.93
C ASP A 513 -6.30 -3.88 -24.76
N GLY A 514 -6.57 -5.14 -24.44
CA GLY A 514 -7.86 -5.67 -23.95
C GLY A 514 -8.96 -5.85 -25.00
N ALA A 515 -8.72 -5.54 -26.25
CA ALA A 515 -9.70 -5.72 -27.31
C ALA A 515 -9.66 -7.15 -27.88
N ASP A 516 -10.62 -8.00 -27.47
CA ASP A 516 -10.77 -9.35 -28.06
C ASP A 516 -11.41 -9.27 -29.44
N THR A 517 -10.77 -9.88 -30.41
CA THR A 517 -11.29 -9.97 -31.81
C THR A 517 -11.44 -11.42 -32.26
N GLY A 518 -11.32 -12.36 -31.34
CA GLY A 518 -11.25 -13.78 -31.62
C GLY A 518 -12.58 -14.42 -32.00
N ASP A 519 -12.49 -15.50 -32.79
CA ASP A 519 -13.61 -16.30 -33.28
C ASP A 519 -13.66 -17.72 -32.67
N GLU A 520 -12.79 -18.07 -31.72
CA GLU A 520 -12.72 -19.42 -31.15
C GLU A 520 -13.93 -19.83 -30.29
N GLY A 521 -14.95 -18.97 -30.17
CA GLY A 521 -16.17 -19.23 -29.42
C GLY A 521 -15.99 -19.20 -27.90
N VAL A 522 -14.84 -18.72 -27.41
CA VAL A 522 -14.57 -18.46 -25.99
C VAL A 522 -15.01 -17.05 -25.66
N THR A 523 -15.86 -16.90 -24.68
CA THR A 523 -16.42 -15.60 -24.27
C THR A 523 -15.68 -15.05 -23.06
N LEU A 524 -15.82 -13.74 -22.78
CA LEU A 524 -15.35 -13.12 -21.56
C LEU A 524 -15.87 -13.88 -20.31
N ASN A 525 -17.12 -14.34 -20.36
CA ASN A 525 -17.71 -15.09 -19.26
C ASN A 525 -17.02 -16.46 -19.03
N ASP A 526 -16.52 -17.10 -20.10
CA ASP A 526 -15.76 -18.34 -19.96
C ASP A 526 -14.40 -18.12 -19.28
N ALA A 527 -13.72 -17.02 -19.61
CA ALA A 527 -12.48 -16.62 -18.95
C ALA A 527 -12.73 -16.27 -17.47
N ILE A 528 -13.76 -15.47 -17.20
CA ILE A 528 -14.19 -15.14 -15.81
C ILE A 528 -14.52 -16.42 -15.04
N THR A 529 -15.23 -17.37 -15.65
CA THR A 529 -15.59 -18.64 -15.02
C THR A 529 -14.35 -19.45 -14.67
N ALA A 530 -13.35 -19.50 -15.54
CA ALA A 530 -12.08 -20.20 -15.25
C ALA A 530 -11.34 -19.57 -14.07
N ILE A 531 -11.29 -18.23 -14.01
CA ILE A 531 -10.67 -17.50 -12.91
C ILE A 531 -11.43 -17.75 -11.60
N THR A 532 -12.75 -17.59 -11.60
CA THR A 532 -13.57 -17.76 -10.39
C THR A 532 -13.62 -19.19 -9.91
N ALA A 533 -13.63 -20.17 -10.82
CA ALA A 533 -13.56 -21.58 -10.45
C ALA A 533 -12.23 -21.92 -9.74
N SER A 534 -11.14 -21.22 -10.06
CA SER A 534 -9.88 -21.35 -9.33
C SER A 534 -9.98 -20.83 -7.89
N GLY A 535 -10.89 -19.89 -7.63
CA GLY A 535 -11.11 -19.29 -6.30
C GLY A 535 -11.70 -20.26 -5.26
N ASP A 536 -12.30 -21.35 -5.69
CA ASP A 536 -12.82 -22.41 -4.82
C ASP A 536 -11.70 -23.35 -4.32
N GLU A 537 -10.49 -23.24 -4.87
CA GLU A 537 -9.33 -24.01 -4.47
C GLU A 537 -8.54 -23.33 -3.35
N LEU A 538 -7.71 -24.10 -2.65
CA LEU A 538 -6.84 -23.62 -1.58
C LEU A 538 -5.85 -22.54 -2.06
N ASN A 539 -5.57 -22.50 -3.36
CA ASN A 539 -4.61 -21.59 -3.96
C ASN A 539 -5.13 -21.05 -5.31
N PRO A 540 -5.96 -19.98 -5.31
CA PRO A 540 -6.55 -19.43 -6.52
C PRO A 540 -5.50 -18.83 -7.46
N VAL A 541 -5.79 -18.85 -8.76
CA VAL A 541 -4.97 -18.13 -9.74
C VAL A 541 -5.31 -16.65 -9.72
N ILE A 542 -4.32 -15.83 -9.51
CA ILE A 542 -4.42 -14.36 -9.52
C ILE A 542 -4.13 -13.87 -10.94
N VAL A 543 -5.04 -13.11 -11.53
CA VAL A 543 -4.83 -12.45 -12.82
C VAL A 543 -4.62 -10.96 -12.58
N VAL A 544 -3.46 -10.45 -12.97
CA VAL A 544 -3.09 -9.04 -12.85
C VAL A 544 -3.01 -8.44 -14.26
N PRO A 545 -4.09 -7.82 -14.77
CA PRO A 545 -4.07 -7.19 -16.08
C PRO A 545 -3.35 -5.84 -16.05
N VAL A 546 -2.52 -5.62 -17.05
CA VAL A 546 -1.90 -4.33 -17.36
C VAL A 546 -2.53 -3.82 -18.64
N ALA A 547 -3.36 -2.79 -18.51
CA ALA A 547 -3.98 -2.10 -19.63
C ALA A 547 -2.92 -1.27 -20.37
N TYR A 548 -2.76 -1.51 -21.65
CA TYR A 548 -1.67 -0.95 -22.43
C TYR A 548 -2.17 -0.05 -23.59
N GLY A 549 -1.71 1.22 -23.56
CA GLY A 549 -2.09 2.21 -24.56
C GLY A 549 -3.38 2.99 -24.24
N SER A 550 -3.54 4.14 -24.89
CA SER A 550 -4.64 5.07 -24.62
C SER A 550 -6.03 4.57 -25.07
N ASN A 551 -6.06 3.55 -25.91
CA ASN A 551 -7.27 2.91 -26.46
C ASN A 551 -7.56 1.53 -25.85
N ALA A 552 -6.93 1.18 -24.74
CA ALA A 552 -7.15 -0.11 -24.08
C ALA A 552 -8.62 -0.29 -23.66
N ASP A 553 -9.16 -1.50 -23.86
CA ASP A 553 -10.48 -1.87 -23.33
C ASP A 553 -10.38 -2.17 -21.82
N VAL A 554 -10.31 -1.09 -21.06
CA VAL A 554 -10.20 -1.13 -19.59
C VAL A 554 -11.40 -1.85 -18.97
N ASN A 555 -12.58 -1.84 -19.59
CA ASN A 555 -13.77 -2.52 -19.04
C ASN A 555 -13.62 -4.04 -19.05
N THR A 556 -13.12 -4.59 -20.16
CA THR A 556 -12.81 -6.02 -20.27
C THR A 556 -11.73 -6.42 -19.27
N LEU A 557 -10.63 -5.68 -19.22
CA LEU A 557 -9.53 -5.95 -18.31
C LEU A 557 -9.96 -5.82 -16.85
N ASN A 558 -10.79 -4.83 -16.48
CA ASN A 558 -11.39 -4.71 -15.16
C ASN A 558 -12.27 -5.93 -14.79
N SER A 559 -12.99 -6.47 -15.76
CA SER A 559 -13.83 -7.65 -15.52
C SER A 559 -12.98 -8.89 -15.19
N LEU A 560 -11.85 -9.07 -15.89
CA LEU A 560 -10.88 -10.14 -15.61
C LEU A 560 -10.18 -9.93 -14.26
N ALA A 561 -9.76 -8.71 -13.95
CA ALA A 561 -9.15 -8.36 -12.67
C ALA A 561 -10.09 -8.66 -11.49
N ARG A 562 -11.33 -8.18 -11.57
CA ARG A 562 -12.35 -8.40 -10.53
C ARG A 562 -12.64 -9.88 -10.29
N ALA A 563 -12.55 -10.72 -11.33
CA ALA A 563 -12.79 -12.15 -11.19
C ALA A 563 -11.76 -12.85 -10.28
N SER A 564 -10.53 -12.34 -10.20
CA SER A 564 -9.49 -12.78 -9.25
C SER A 564 -9.29 -11.78 -8.10
N ALA A 565 -10.22 -10.81 -7.97
CA ALA A 565 -10.21 -9.75 -6.98
C ALA A 565 -8.92 -8.90 -7.00
N THR A 566 -8.36 -8.70 -8.18
CA THR A 566 -7.24 -7.78 -8.42
C THR A 566 -7.74 -6.48 -9.06
N ARG A 567 -6.82 -5.58 -9.38
CA ARG A 567 -7.11 -4.34 -10.12
C ARG A 567 -6.34 -4.30 -11.43
N VAL A 568 -6.94 -3.65 -12.43
CA VAL A 568 -6.21 -3.29 -13.64
C VAL A 568 -5.17 -2.23 -13.30
N GLN A 569 -3.94 -2.52 -13.65
CA GLN A 569 -2.88 -1.52 -13.63
C GLN A 569 -2.89 -0.77 -14.98
N SER A 570 -2.92 0.55 -14.94
CA SER A 570 -2.88 1.35 -16.16
C SER A 570 -1.44 1.66 -16.55
N GLY A 571 -0.98 1.06 -17.64
CA GLY A 571 0.33 1.30 -18.22
C GLY A 571 0.22 2.21 -19.45
N ASP A 572 0.54 3.50 -19.29
CA ASP A 572 0.92 4.28 -20.48
C ASP A 572 2.40 4.01 -20.81
N PRO A 573 2.82 4.34 -22.05
CA PRO A 573 4.18 4.10 -22.49
C PRO A 573 5.28 4.74 -21.63
N GLN A 574 4.96 5.73 -20.82
CA GLN A 574 5.93 6.46 -20.00
C GLN A 574 6.02 5.90 -18.57
N ASN A 575 5.00 5.19 -18.09
CA ASN A 575 4.93 4.67 -16.72
C ASN A 575 4.92 3.14 -16.61
N ILE A 576 4.81 2.40 -17.73
CA ILE A 576 4.69 0.94 -17.73
C ILE A 576 5.82 0.24 -16.95
N LEU A 577 7.03 0.79 -17.01
CA LEU A 577 8.16 0.28 -16.26
C LEU A 577 7.89 0.30 -14.76
N ASN A 578 7.40 1.45 -14.25
CA ASN A 578 7.05 1.58 -12.83
C ASN A 578 5.88 0.66 -12.45
N VAL A 579 4.92 0.49 -13.35
CA VAL A 579 3.77 -0.42 -13.12
C VAL A 579 4.24 -1.86 -12.97
N LEU A 580 5.13 -2.34 -13.82
CA LEU A 580 5.64 -3.71 -13.72
C LEU A 580 6.60 -3.91 -12.54
N GLN A 581 7.34 -2.88 -12.13
CA GLN A 581 8.09 -2.90 -10.88
C GLN A 581 7.17 -3.03 -9.65
N ILE A 582 6.03 -2.33 -9.66
CA ILE A 582 5.00 -2.48 -8.62
C ILE A 582 4.43 -3.92 -8.62
N ILE A 583 4.15 -4.48 -9.81
CA ILE A 583 3.59 -5.84 -9.91
C ILE A 583 4.62 -6.89 -9.45
N SER A 584 5.92 -6.70 -9.67
CA SER A 584 6.94 -7.62 -9.16
C SER A 584 6.95 -7.73 -7.64
N SER A 585 6.54 -6.67 -6.93
CA SER A 585 6.41 -6.69 -5.47
C SER A 585 5.20 -7.50 -4.95
N TYR A 586 4.30 -7.94 -5.82
CA TYR A 586 3.17 -8.81 -5.45
C TYR A 586 3.58 -10.29 -5.28
N PHE A 587 4.77 -10.62 -5.71
CA PHE A 587 5.27 -11.99 -5.77
C PHE A 587 6.66 -12.12 -5.07
#